data_7f07d7167a3dca306d36c73c60f3a557
#
_entry.id   7f07d7167a3dca306d36c73c60f3a557
#
_cell.length_a   1.000
_cell.length_b   1.000
_cell.length_c   1.000
_cell.angle_alpha   90.00
_cell.angle_beta   90.00
_cell.angle_gamma   90.00
#
_symmetry.space_group_name_H-M   'P 1'
#
loop_
_entity.id
_entity.type
_entity.pdbx_description
1 polymer ?
#
loop_
_entity_poly.entity_id
_entity_poly.type
_entity_poly.pdbx_seq_one_letter_code
_entity_poly.pdbx_strand_id
1 'polypeptide(L)'
;MEFLHPVYLVEGEYKPEDFYEMAKGLEDVPEGGERCFRCYRLRMEEAARLAEQGGYDYFTTTLSISPLKNAGKINEIGQELSQIYKVEHLPSDFKKKNGYKRSIELSHEYGLYRQNYCGCVFSKRESMEKQRQREEQEKCECGSKMQ
;
A
#
# COMPACT_ATOMS: atom_id res chain seq x y z
N MET A 1 20.31 15.34 11.95
CA MET A 1 20.18 15.71 10.52
C MET A 1 19.16 16.84 10.46
N GLU A 2 19.60 18.06 10.18
CA GLU A 2 18.66 19.16 9.93
C GLU A 2 18.03 18.96 8.56
N PHE A 3 16.71 18.74 8.51
CA PHE A 3 15.99 18.73 7.24
C PHE A 3 15.89 20.16 6.73
N LEU A 4 16.24 20.38 5.47
CA LEU A 4 16.08 21.67 4.79
C LEU A 4 14.62 22.15 4.79
N HIS A 5 13.67 21.21 4.94
CA HIS A 5 12.25 21.48 5.05
C HIS A 5 11.67 20.70 6.23
N PRO A 6 10.89 21.36 7.10
CA PRO A 6 10.26 20.69 8.23
C PRO A 6 9.23 19.67 7.75
N VAL A 7 9.22 18.50 8.39
CA VAL A 7 8.21 17.45 8.18
C VAL A 7 7.45 17.28 9.48
N TYR A 8 6.13 17.31 9.40
CA TYR A 8 5.24 17.15 10.53
C TYR A 8 4.54 15.79 10.45
N LEU A 9 4.57 15.05 11.55
CA LEU A 9 3.82 13.81 11.68
C LEU A 9 2.42 14.11 12.23
N VAL A 10 1.40 13.67 11.51
CA VAL A 10 0.02 13.66 11.98
C VAL A 10 -0.42 12.22 12.07
N GLU A 11 -0.70 11.74 13.28
CA GLU A 11 -1.21 10.40 13.49
C GLU A 11 -2.70 10.34 13.15
N GLY A 12 -3.06 9.40 12.26
CA GLY A 12 -4.46 9.10 11.95
C GLY A 12 -5.10 8.25 13.04
N GLU A 13 -6.41 8.33 13.18
CA GLU A 13 -7.15 7.43 14.07
C GLU A 13 -7.09 5.98 13.56
N TYR A 14 -6.81 5.06 14.46
CA TYR A 14 -6.86 3.63 14.15
C TYR A 14 -8.29 3.12 14.31
N LYS A 15 -8.98 2.96 13.16
CA LYS A 15 -10.37 2.47 13.07
C LYS A 15 -10.43 1.24 12.18
N PRO A 16 -10.05 0.06 12.68
CA PRO A 16 -10.09 -1.17 11.88
C PRO A 16 -11.51 -1.55 11.44
N GLU A 17 -12.54 -1.11 12.17
CA GLU A 17 -13.94 -1.35 11.86
C GLU A 17 -14.31 -0.79 10.48
N ASP A 18 -13.86 0.39 10.14
CA ASP A 18 -14.10 1.02 8.83
C ASP A 18 -13.55 0.17 7.68
N PHE A 19 -12.38 -0.44 7.89
CA PHE A 19 -11.80 -1.35 6.92
C PHE A 19 -12.61 -2.64 6.79
N TYR A 20 -13.04 -3.24 7.89
CA TYR A 20 -13.82 -4.47 7.84
C TYR A 20 -15.21 -4.25 7.25
N GLU A 21 -15.86 -3.15 7.54
CA GLU A 21 -17.14 -2.80 6.93
C GLU A 21 -16.98 -2.58 5.41
N MET A 22 -15.95 -1.86 4.99
CA MET A 22 -15.62 -1.66 3.58
C MET A 22 -15.33 -2.98 2.85
N ALA A 23 -14.66 -3.94 3.51
CA ALA A 23 -14.26 -5.22 2.95
C ALA A 23 -15.38 -6.28 2.93
N LYS A 24 -16.50 -6.01 3.56
CA LYS A 24 -17.63 -6.94 3.69
C LYS A 24 -18.16 -7.39 2.34
N GLY A 25 -18.22 -8.71 2.14
CA GLY A 25 -18.58 -9.33 0.86
C GLY A 25 -17.47 -9.36 -0.18
N LEU A 26 -16.27 -8.91 0.18
CA LEU A 26 -15.08 -8.91 -0.68
C LEU A 26 -13.91 -9.72 -0.07
N GLU A 27 -14.18 -10.54 0.93
CA GLU A 27 -13.18 -11.27 1.70
C GLU A 27 -12.34 -12.20 0.83
N ASP A 28 -12.97 -12.82 -0.16
CA ASP A 28 -12.35 -13.77 -1.08
C ASP A 28 -11.82 -13.14 -2.38
N VAL A 29 -11.97 -11.82 -2.54
CA VAL A 29 -11.39 -11.10 -3.68
C VAL A 29 -9.86 -11.07 -3.52
N PRO A 30 -9.09 -11.54 -4.52
CA PRO A 30 -7.63 -11.58 -4.43
C PRO A 30 -7.00 -10.19 -4.29
N GLU A 31 -5.76 -10.13 -3.82
CA GLU A 31 -5.00 -8.89 -3.77
C GLU A 31 -4.88 -8.24 -5.15
N GLY A 32 -5.09 -6.93 -5.21
CA GLY A 32 -5.12 -6.15 -6.45
C GLY A 32 -6.52 -6.00 -7.06
N GLY A 33 -7.55 -6.67 -6.51
CA GLY A 33 -8.94 -6.56 -6.96
C GLY A 33 -9.74 -5.45 -6.26
N GLU A 34 -11.06 -5.53 -6.35
CA GLU A 34 -12.01 -4.50 -5.87
C GLU A 34 -11.83 -4.15 -4.38
N ARG A 35 -11.59 -5.13 -3.52
CA ARG A 35 -11.29 -4.88 -2.10
C ARG A 35 -10.12 -3.92 -1.93
N CYS A 36 -9.05 -4.09 -2.71
CA CYS A 36 -7.88 -3.22 -2.66
C CYS A 36 -8.20 -1.82 -3.17
N PHE A 37 -9.02 -1.68 -4.21
CA PHE A 37 -9.42 -0.37 -4.74
C PHE A 37 -10.25 0.42 -3.74
N ARG A 38 -11.17 -0.21 -3.04
CA ARG A 38 -11.91 0.42 -1.95
C ARG A 38 -11.00 0.78 -0.77
N CYS A 39 -10.01 -0.06 -0.46
CA CYS A 39 -9.02 0.25 0.57
C CYS A 39 -8.15 1.46 0.19
N TYR A 40 -7.76 1.61 -1.09
CA TYR A 40 -7.06 2.82 -1.54
C TYR A 40 -7.92 4.06 -1.30
N ARG A 41 -9.19 4.00 -1.68
CA ARG A 41 -10.13 5.11 -1.49
C ARG A 41 -10.25 5.48 -0.02
N LEU A 42 -10.50 4.52 0.85
CA LEU A 42 -10.61 4.74 2.30
C LEU A 42 -9.39 5.48 2.89
N ARG A 43 -8.18 5.05 2.50
CA ARG A 43 -6.93 5.67 2.99
C ARG A 43 -6.66 7.04 2.39
N MET A 44 -6.90 7.19 1.09
CA MET A 44 -6.66 8.45 0.38
C MET A 44 -7.70 9.51 0.73
N GLU A 45 -8.92 9.11 1.02
CA GLU A 45 -9.99 9.99 1.46
C GLU A 45 -9.64 10.64 2.80
N GLU A 46 -9.10 9.89 3.75
CA GLU A 46 -8.63 10.43 5.02
C GLU A 46 -7.48 11.43 4.80
N ALA A 47 -6.54 11.12 3.91
CA ALA A 47 -5.45 12.04 3.57
C ALA A 47 -5.97 13.33 2.92
N ALA A 48 -6.92 13.24 1.99
CA ALA A 48 -7.53 14.39 1.33
C ALA A 48 -8.32 15.26 2.33
N ARG A 49 -9.07 14.64 3.23
CA ARG A 49 -9.81 15.31 4.29
C ARG A 49 -8.89 16.10 5.23
N LEU A 50 -7.81 15.46 5.68
CA LEU A 50 -6.81 16.11 6.54
C LEU A 50 -6.08 17.23 5.81
N ALA A 51 -5.79 17.06 4.53
CA ALA A 51 -5.16 18.09 3.70
C ALA A 51 -6.07 19.32 3.53
N GLU A 52 -7.36 19.12 3.28
CA GLU A 52 -8.34 20.21 3.21
C GLU A 52 -8.43 20.95 4.56
N GLN A 53 -8.58 20.23 5.66
CA GLN A 53 -8.66 20.81 7.00
C GLN A 53 -7.40 21.57 7.43
N GLY A 54 -6.24 21.09 7.00
CA GLY A 54 -4.94 21.70 7.28
C GLY A 54 -4.57 22.83 6.32
N GLY A 55 -5.39 23.11 5.31
CA GLY A 55 -5.12 24.14 4.31
C GLY A 55 -3.94 23.84 3.40
N TYR A 56 -3.67 22.56 3.14
CA TYR A 56 -2.62 22.13 2.22
C TYR A 56 -3.07 22.28 0.76
N ASP A 57 -2.13 22.60 -0.12
CA ASP A 57 -2.40 22.73 -1.56
C ASP A 57 -2.57 21.36 -2.24
N TYR A 58 -1.80 20.37 -1.77
CA TYR A 58 -1.74 19.03 -2.37
C TYR A 58 -1.83 17.91 -1.35
N PHE A 59 -2.36 16.78 -1.80
CA PHE A 59 -2.18 15.50 -1.14
C PHE A 59 -1.68 14.45 -2.12
N THR A 60 -1.01 13.43 -1.62
CA THR A 60 -0.52 12.30 -2.40
C THR A 60 -0.42 11.05 -1.55
N THR A 61 0.05 9.95 -2.14
CA THR A 61 0.28 8.71 -1.44
C THR A 61 1.53 8.00 -1.93
N THR A 62 2.23 7.31 -1.03
CA THR A 62 3.37 6.45 -1.36
C THR A 62 2.96 5.02 -1.74
N LEU A 63 1.68 4.68 -1.75
CA LEU A 63 1.18 3.35 -2.10
C LEU A 63 1.68 2.85 -3.45
N SER A 64 1.88 3.75 -4.42
CA SER A 64 2.30 3.43 -5.78
C SER A 64 3.75 2.91 -5.89
N ILE A 65 4.55 2.92 -4.80
CA ILE A 65 5.90 2.34 -4.78
C ILE A 65 5.87 0.81 -4.91
N SER A 66 4.82 0.16 -4.41
CA SER A 66 4.68 -1.29 -4.47
C SER A 66 4.31 -1.76 -5.88
N PRO A 67 5.01 -2.79 -6.42
CA PRO A 67 4.65 -3.38 -7.71
C PRO A 67 3.28 -4.06 -7.70
N LEU A 68 2.75 -4.43 -6.52
CA LEU A 68 1.43 -5.04 -6.34
C LEU A 68 0.29 -4.03 -6.32
N LYS A 69 0.59 -2.72 -6.37
CA LYS A 69 -0.40 -1.65 -6.36
C LYS A 69 -0.63 -1.08 -7.75
N ASN A 70 -1.89 -0.89 -8.09
CA ASN A 70 -2.29 -0.30 -9.37
C ASN A 70 -2.20 1.23 -9.28
N ALA A 71 -1.09 1.81 -9.78
CA ALA A 71 -0.88 3.25 -9.76
C ALA A 71 -1.91 4.03 -10.58
N GLY A 72 -2.40 3.47 -11.68
CA GLY A 72 -3.46 4.08 -12.47
C GLY A 72 -4.73 4.25 -11.66
N LYS A 73 -5.17 3.19 -10.95
CA LYS A 73 -6.36 3.24 -10.10
C LYS A 73 -6.19 4.16 -8.89
N ILE A 74 -4.99 4.19 -8.30
CA ILE A 74 -4.66 5.14 -7.22
C ILE A 74 -4.80 6.58 -7.69
N ASN A 75 -4.25 6.92 -8.86
CA ASN A 75 -4.33 8.27 -9.42
C ASN A 75 -5.75 8.66 -9.84
N GLU A 76 -6.53 7.72 -10.38
CA GLU A 76 -7.96 7.93 -10.68
C GLU A 76 -8.75 8.30 -9.41
N ILE A 77 -8.60 7.51 -8.34
CA ILE A 77 -9.24 7.78 -7.05
C ILE A 77 -8.78 9.14 -6.48
N GLY A 78 -7.49 9.45 -6.56
CA GLY A 78 -6.96 10.73 -6.12
C GLY A 78 -7.60 11.92 -6.85
N GLN A 79 -7.79 11.78 -8.16
CA GLN A 79 -8.43 12.80 -8.96
C GLN A 79 -9.91 13.00 -8.60
N GLU A 80 -10.64 11.90 -8.34
CA GLU A 80 -12.03 11.98 -7.88
C GLU A 80 -12.10 12.68 -6.50
N LEU A 81 -11.22 12.34 -5.57
CA LEU A 81 -11.17 12.94 -4.23
C LEU A 81 -10.84 14.44 -4.28
N SER A 82 -10.00 14.88 -5.24
CA SER A 82 -9.71 16.30 -5.46
C SER A 82 -10.97 17.12 -5.78
N GLN A 83 -11.95 16.53 -6.44
CA GLN A 83 -13.21 17.19 -6.74
C GLN A 83 -14.09 17.34 -5.48
N ILE A 84 -13.96 16.44 -4.53
CA ILE A 84 -14.76 16.41 -3.30
C ILE A 84 -14.18 17.34 -2.24
N TYR A 85 -12.87 17.23 -1.98
CA TYR A 85 -12.18 17.86 -0.86
C TYR A 85 -11.43 19.17 -1.20
N LYS A 86 -11.59 19.71 -2.43
CA LYS A 86 -10.99 21.00 -2.85
C LYS A 86 -9.49 21.11 -2.58
N VAL A 87 -8.79 20.00 -2.62
CA VAL A 87 -7.34 19.89 -2.50
C VAL A 87 -6.81 19.08 -3.67
N GLU A 88 -5.74 19.53 -4.32
CA GLU A 88 -5.25 18.86 -5.52
C GLU A 88 -4.55 17.54 -5.20
N HIS A 89 -4.85 16.50 -5.97
CA HIS A 89 -4.09 15.26 -5.91
C HIS A 89 -2.83 15.39 -6.76
N LEU A 90 -1.66 15.11 -6.16
CA LEU A 90 -0.40 15.03 -6.88
C LEU A 90 -0.21 13.59 -7.41
N PRO A 91 -0.41 13.34 -8.71
CA PRO A 91 -0.30 12.00 -9.29
C PRO A 91 1.10 11.44 -9.14
N SER A 92 1.20 10.16 -8.83
CA SER A 92 2.50 9.50 -8.62
C SER A 92 2.50 8.06 -9.13
N ASP A 93 3.67 7.60 -9.56
CA ASP A 93 3.99 6.19 -9.77
C ASP A 93 5.45 5.96 -9.36
N PHE A 94 5.66 5.85 -8.06
CA PHE A 94 7.00 5.77 -7.46
C PHE A 94 7.77 4.50 -7.79
N LYS A 95 7.13 3.46 -8.34
CA LYS A 95 7.85 2.27 -8.82
C LYS A 95 8.57 2.48 -10.15
N LYS A 96 8.18 3.48 -10.95
CA LYS A 96 8.85 3.84 -12.21
C LYS A 96 10.28 4.31 -11.97
N LYS A 97 11.08 4.33 -13.05
CA LYS A 97 12.50 4.76 -13.04
C LYS A 97 13.34 4.06 -11.95
N ASN A 98 13.11 2.75 -11.78
CA ASN A 98 13.75 1.94 -10.73
C ASN A 98 13.43 2.35 -9.28
N GLY A 99 12.35 3.10 -9.04
CA GLY A 99 12.00 3.57 -7.70
C GLY A 99 11.78 2.44 -6.69
N TYR A 100 11.14 1.35 -7.10
CA TYR A 100 10.99 0.17 -6.24
C TYR A 100 12.34 -0.45 -5.87
N LYS A 101 13.24 -0.63 -6.85
CA LYS A 101 14.61 -1.12 -6.60
C LYS A 101 15.36 -0.19 -5.65
N ARG A 102 15.29 1.13 -5.87
CA ARG A 102 15.91 2.12 -4.99
C ARG A 102 15.34 2.06 -3.57
N SER A 103 14.05 1.80 -3.40
CA SER A 103 13.44 1.63 -2.07
C SER A 103 14.00 0.41 -1.32
N ILE A 104 14.34 -0.67 -2.03
CA ILE A 104 14.99 -1.85 -1.45
C ILE A 104 16.40 -1.50 -0.98
N GLU A 105 17.19 -0.85 -1.84
CA GLU A 105 18.56 -0.43 -1.54
C GLU A 105 18.60 0.47 -0.31
N LEU A 106 17.75 1.50 -0.26
CA LEU A 106 17.64 2.40 0.89
C LEU A 106 17.22 1.69 2.16
N SER A 107 16.26 0.75 2.06
CA SER A 107 15.85 -0.02 3.23
C SER A 107 16.98 -0.87 3.80
N HIS A 108 17.84 -1.41 2.95
CA HIS A 108 19.03 -2.16 3.37
C HIS A 108 20.09 -1.21 3.98
N GLU A 109 20.36 -0.09 3.31
CA GLU A 109 21.33 0.93 3.76
C GLU A 109 21.01 1.48 5.15
N TYR A 110 19.72 1.74 5.42
CA TYR A 110 19.26 2.31 6.68
C TYR A 110 18.70 1.30 7.68
N GLY A 111 18.81 0.00 7.41
CA GLY A 111 18.31 -1.06 8.28
C GLY A 111 16.82 -1.02 8.51
N LEU A 112 16.03 -0.58 7.53
CA LEU A 112 14.58 -0.43 7.66
C LEU A 112 13.86 -1.77 7.51
N TYR A 113 12.87 -2.01 8.37
CA TYR A 113 12.01 -3.17 8.25
C TYR A 113 11.21 -3.15 6.94
N ARG A 114 11.21 -4.27 6.23
CA ARG A 114 10.39 -4.47 5.03
C ARG A 114 9.35 -5.53 5.25
N GLN A 115 8.10 -5.11 5.21
CA GLN A 115 6.95 -6.00 5.33
C GLN A 115 6.72 -6.75 4.01
N ASN A 116 6.36 -8.03 4.10
CA ASN A 116 6.13 -8.90 2.95
C ASN A 116 4.65 -9.05 2.55
N TYR A 117 3.76 -8.29 3.19
CA TYR A 117 2.33 -8.21 2.87
C TYR A 117 1.83 -6.77 3.01
N CYS A 118 0.64 -6.48 2.52
CA CYS A 118 0.11 -5.11 2.43
C CYS A 118 -0.28 -4.47 3.79
N GLY A 119 -0.31 -5.25 4.87
CA GLY A 119 -0.73 -4.80 6.20
C GLY A 119 -2.18 -5.14 6.57
N CYS A 120 -3.01 -5.57 5.62
CA CYS A 120 -4.35 -6.07 5.94
C CYS A 120 -4.34 -7.59 6.22
N VAL A 121 -5.35 -8.06 6.95
CA VAL A 121 -5.50 -9.48 7.32
C VAL A 121 -5.57 -10.41 6.11
N PHE A 122 -6.21 -9.99 5.03
CA PHE A 122 -6.38 -10.78 3.80
C PHE A 122 -5.04 -10.97 3.10
N SER A 123 -4.28 -9.90 2.89
CA SER A 123 -2.95 -9.96 2.28
C SER A 123 -1.97 -10.77 3.13
N LYS A 124 -2.08 -10.70 4.47
CA LYS A 124 -1.28 -11.51 5.37
C LYS A 124 -1.58 -13.01 5.18
N ARG A 125 -2.86 -13.37 5.12
CA ARG A 125 -3.30 -14.75 4.88
C ARG A 125 -2.80 -15.29 3.54
N GLU A 126 -2.96 -14.52 2.46
CA GLU A 126 -2.46 -14.88 1.13
C GLU A 126 -0.92 -15.06 1.10
N SER A 127 -0.19 -14.20 1.80
CA SER A 127 1.28 -14.28 1.89
C SER A 127 1.73 -15.54 2.62
N MET A 128 1.08 -15.88 3.74
CA MET A 128 1.39 -17.09 4.52
C MET A 128 1.06 -18.36 3.72
N GLU A 129 -0.02 -18.36 2.97
CA GLU A 129 -0.39 -19.51 2.14
C GLU A 129 0.59 -19.74 0.99
N LYS A 130 1.01 -18.67 0.31
CA LYS A 130 2.06 -18.74 -0.72
C LYS A 130 3.39 -19.24 -0.17
N GLN A 131 3.75 -18.84 1.05
CA GLN A 131 4.96 -19.31 1.69
C GLN A 131 4.87 -20.81 2.00
N ARG A 132 3.77 -21.29 2.56
CA ARG A 132 3.54 -22.71 2.83
C ARG A 132 3.65 -23.56 1.56
N GLN A 133 3.02 -23.12 0.45
CA GLN A 133 3.08 -23.81 -0.82
C GLN A 133 4.51 -23.91 -1.37
N ARG A 134 5.33 -22.89 -1.22
CA ARG A 134 6.75 -22.92 -1.61
C ARG A 134 7.54 -23.94 -0.81
N GLU A 135 7.37 -23.94 0.51
CA GLU A 135 8.04 -24.89 1.41
C GLU A 135 7.66 -26.35 1.11
N GLU A 136 6.39 -26.60 0.76
CA GLU A 136 5.91 -27.93 0.34
C GLU A 136 6.51 -28.36 -1.01
N GLN A 137 6.64 -27.45 -1.98
CA GLN A 137 7.27 -27.71 -3.27
C GLN A 137 8.76 -28.01 -3.13
N GLU A 138 9.51 -27.23 -2.34
CA GLU A 138 10.93 -27.45 -2.08
C GLU A 138 11.20 -28.81 -1.41
N LYS A 139 10.33 -29.24 -0.49
CA LYS A 139 10.42 -30.56 0.13
C LYS A 139 10.18 -31.69 -0.86
N CYS A 140 9.24 -31.53 -1.77
CA CYS A 140 8.91 -32.51 -2.81
C CYS A 140 10.07 -32.67 -3.80
N GLU A 141 10.70 -31.57 -4.24
CA GLU A 141 11.84 -31.58 -5.14
C GLU A 141 13.10 -32.18 -4.49
N CYS A 142 13.30 -31.97 -3.19
CA CYS A 142 14.43 -32.54 -2.46
C CYS A 142 14.27 -34.06 -2.28
N GLY A 143 13.05 -34.55 -2.06
CA GLY A 143 12.74 -35.98 -1.97
C GLY A 143 12.92 -36.75 -3.28
N SER A 144 12.72 -36.09 -4.44
CA SER A 144 12.87 -36.69 -5.77
C SER A 144 14.32 -36.82 -6.23
N LYS A 145 15.26 -36.13 -5.63
CA LYS A 145 16.71 -36.17 -5.94
C LYS A 145 17.49 -37.22 -5.15
N MET A 146 16.83 -37.93 -4.25
CA MET A 146 17.46 -38.98 -3.42
C MET A 146 17.04 -40.42 -3.85
N GLN A 147 16.50 -40.61 -5.04
CA GLN A 147 16.31 -41.87 -5.72
C GLN A 147 17.17 -41.87 -7.00
#